data_557133994ca6469b238e504dabd4ca7a
#
_entry.id   557133994ca6469b238e504dabd4ca7a
#
_cell.length_a   1.000
_cell.length_b   1.000
_cell.length_c   1.000
_cell.angle_alpha   90.00
_cell.angle_beta   90.00
_cell.angle_gamma   90.00
#
_symmetry.space_group_name_H-M   'P 1'
#
loop_
_entity.id
_entity.type
_entity.pdbx_description
1 polymer ?
#
loop_
_entity_poly.entity_id
_entity_poly.type
_entity_poly.pdbx_seq_one_letter_code
_entity_poly.pdbx_strand_id
1 'polypeptide(L)'
;QGAEPVSEVYFLYGTGGVSKREAVSAQPGAKSVRLSGLDASTDYTFRLCVAAGGKTYESGEAAFTTDAGDGPGPGPNPGLTKFSGWPELPVEVKNGDYHYAYHTISDFKVGNYNARNYTVCYSAENHGPVWVAAPLHNCYVTKSGNRSYSQDPDVPAGIQPASKSLADPYNKGHMLGNRERSRTAVMRRQVCYYTNIAPQHSGTFNTGGGAWNNLEDLIDTYWDSTESANVGDTLYVVVGAYYKTWTDSYGNTASPKKAAFGGQQAGVPTMFYYAMLRTRNAKSGKSVLRCSREELQCAAFVMSHAMQKGHKPSRSDMRSVAEVERLSGFQFFTNVPNAPKDTYNPSDWGL
;
A
#
# COMPACT_ATOMS: atom_id res chain seq x y z
N GLN A 1 -28.62 -15.28 47.06
CA GLN A 1 -28.18 -16.24 46.04
C GLN A 1 -27.08 -15.54 45.26
N GLY A 2 -25.83 -16.04 45.30
CA GLY A 2 -24.71 -15.50 44.55
C GLY A 2 -24.96 -15.72 43.06
N ALA A 3 -24.55 -14.73 42.22
CA ALA A 3 -24.61 -14.87 40.78
C ALA A 3 -23.72 -16.02 40.32
N GLU A 4 -24.25 -16.90 39.48
CA GLU A 4 -23.48 -17.98 38.87
C GLU A 4 -22.27 -17.42 38.08
N PRO A 5 -21.09 -18.02 38.20
CA PRO A 5 -19.91 -17.51 37.49
C PRO A 5 -20.10 -17.63 35.98
N VAL A 6 -19.80 -16.56 35.26
CA VAL A 6 -19.77 -16.55 33.81
C VAL A 6 -18.56 -17.36 33.35
N SER A 7 -18.79 -18.41 32.57
CA SER A 7 -17.78 -19.30 32.05
C SER A 7 -17.26 -18.83 30.67
N GLU A 8 -18.14 -18.23 29.88
CA GLU A 8 -17.80 -17.81 28.52
C GLU A 8 -18.73 -16.70 28.03
N VAL A 9 -18.18 -15.81 27.18
CA VAL A 9 -18.93 -14.80 26.43
C VAL A 9 -18.45 -14.81 24.96
N TYR A 10 -19.40 -14.83 24.03
CA TYR A 10 -19.11 -14.90 22.63
C TYR A 10 -20.21 -14.27 21.77
N PHE A 11 -19.84 -13.81 20.57
CA PHE A 11 -20.80 -13.44 19.54
C PHE A 11 -21.06 -14.62 18.60
N LEU A 12 -22.32 -14.83 18.24
CA LEU A 12 -22.69 -15.62 17.07
C LEU A 12 -23.10 -14.68 15.95
N TYR A 13 -22.68 -14.95 14.71
CA TYR A 13 -23.02 -14.14 13.55
C TYR A 13 -23.09 -14.97 12.27
N GLY A 14 -23.74 -14.46 11.23
CA GLY A 14 -23.85 -15.13 9.93
C GLY A 14 -24.79 -14.45 8.96
N THR A 15 -24.87 -14.98 7.74
CA THR A 15 -25.83 -14.60 6.70
C THR A 15 -26.95 -15.62 6.65
N GLY A 16 -28.20 -15.18 6.73
CA GLY A 16 -29.37 -16.11 6.76
C GLY A 16 -29.43 -17.00 7.99
N GLY A 17 -28.77 -16.58 9.09
CA GLY A 17 -28.72 -17.27 10.38
C GLY A 17 -27.31 -17.20 11.00
N VAL A 18 -27.22 -17.41 12.30
CA VAL A 18 -25.99 -17.30 13.10
C VAL A 18 -25.25 -18.64 13.14
N SER A 19 -24.14 -18.76 12.43
CA SER A 19 -23.37 -20.01 12.32
C SER A 19 -21.90 -19.88 12.71
N LYS A 20 -21.35 -18.66 12.70
CA LYS A 20 -19.96 -18.37 13.06
C LYS A 20 -19.90 -17.86 14.50
N ARG A 21 -18.79 -18.11 15.19
CA ARG A 21 -18.63 -17.81 16.61
C ARG A 21 -17.29 -17.11 16.87
N GLU A 22 -17.36 -16.00 17.63
CA GLU A 22 -16.19 -15.26 18.08
C GLU A 22 -16.24 -15.03 19.58
N ALA A 23 -15.26 -15.56 20.31
CA ALA A 23 -15.16 -15.42 21.76
C ALA A 23 -14.65 -14.02 22.14
N VAL A 24 -15.17 -13.50 23.24
CA VAL A 24 -14.74 -12.23 23.84
C VAL A 24 -14.49 -12.39 25.34
N SER A 25 -13.87 -11.39 25.96
CA SER A 25 -13.58 -11.43 27.40
C SER A 25 -14.87 -11.64 28.25
N ALA A 26 -14.81 -12.55 29.20
CA ALA A 26 -15.89 -12.79 30.17
C ALA A 26 -15.96 -11.72 31.28
N GLN A 27 -15.01 -10.81 31.40
CA GLN A 27 -15.00 -9.73 32.39
C GLN A 27 -16.21 -8.81 32.23
N PRO A 28 -16.80 -8.26 33.31
CA PRO A 28 -17.92 -7.32 33.21
C PRO A 28 -17.58 -6.09 32.33
N GLY A 29 -18.60 -5.54 31.65
CA GLY A 29 -18.48 -4.33 30.82
C GLY A 29 -18.97 -4.52 29.39
N ALA A 30 -18.90 -3.47 28.61
CA ALA A 30 -19.27 -3.48 27.20
C ALA A 30 -18.45 -4.52 26.41
N LYS A 31 -19.12 -5.20 25.47
CA LYS A 31 -18.51 -6.23 24.62
C LYS A 31 -18.39 -5.70 23.19
N SER A 32 -17.24 -5.91 22.61
CA SER A 32 -17.00 -5.63 21.19
C SER A 32 -16.16 -6.73 20.58
N VAL A 33 -16.38 -6.99 19.30
CA VAL A 33 -15.59 -7.91 18.51
C VAL A 33 -15.35 -7.30 17.14
N ARG A 34 -14.18 -7.52 16.61
CA ARG A 34 -13.87 -7.16 15.23
C ARG A 34 -14.05 -8.39 14.36
N LEU A 35 -14.99 -8.33 13.43
CA LEU A 35 -15.19 -9.38 12.45
C LEU A 35 -14.38 -9.06 11.19
N SER A 36 -13.81 -10.08 10.58
CA SER A 36 -13.07 -9.98 9.31
C SER A 36 -13.54 -11.06 8.34
N GLY A 37 -13.27 -10.86 7.04
CA GLY A 37 -13.67 -11.80 6.01
C GLY A 37 -15.19 -11.89 5.81
N LEU A 38 -15.88 -10.78 6.01
CA LEU A 38 -17.29 -10.63 5.65
C LEU A 38 -17.40 -10.29 4.16
N ASP A 39 -18.44 -10.82 3.51
CA ASP A 39 -18.76 -10.50 2.13
C ASP A 39 -19.28 -9.06 2.02
N ALA A 40 -18.94 -8.37 0.94
CA ALA A 40 -19.40 -7.00 0.70
C ALA A 40 -20.89 -6.94 0.37
N SER A 41 -21.54 -5.80 0.63
CA SER A 41 -22.97 -5.58 0.40
C SER A 41 -23.85 -6.71 0.91
N THR A 42 -23.51 -7.28 2.06
CA THR A 42 -24.13 -8.48 2.58
C THR A 42 -24.74 -8.20 3.95
N ASP A 43 -25.97 -8.64 4.15
CA ASP A 43 -26.65 -8.54 5.42
C ASP A 43 -26.21 -9.66 6.34
N TYR A 44 -25.70 -9.27 7.50
CA TYR A 44 -25.34 -10.16 8.60
C TYR A 44 -26.25 -9.95 9.79
N THR A 45 -26.57 -11.03 10.49
CA THR A 45 -27.18 -10.96 11.81
C THR A 45 -26.19 -11.42 12.87
N PHE A 46 -26.35 -10.92 14.08
CA PHE A 46 -25.53 -11.32 15.21
C PHE A 46 -26.32 -11.30 16.53
N ARG A 47 -25.85 -12.09 17.51
CA ARG A 47 -26.29 -12.05 18.88
C ARG A 47 -25.14 -12.28 19.84
N LEU A 48 -25.25 -11.73 21.04
CA LEU A 48 -24.31 -11.96 22.14
C LEU A 48 -24.82 -13.16 22.96
N CYS A 49 -23.94 -14.10 23.25
CA CYS A 49 -24.21 -15.27 24.10
C CYS A 49 -23.33 -15.22 25.35
N VAL A 50 -23.93 -15.56 26.50
CA VAL A 50 -23.26 -15.66 27.80
C VAL A 50 -23.56 -17.04 28.40
N ALA A 51 -22.50 -17.81 28.62
CA ALA A 51 -22.61 -19.09 29.32
C ALA A 51 -22.34 -18.90 30.82
N ALA A 52 -23.26 -19.29 31.66
CA ALA A 52 -23.18 -19.23 33.13
C ALA A 52 -24.00 -20.33 33.77
N GLY A 53 -23.47 -20.99 34.79
CA GLY A 53 -24.19 -22.03 35.53
C GLY A 53 -24.73 -23.18 34.67
N GLY A 54 -24.01 -23.55 33.59
CA GLY A 54 -24.43 -24.60 32.67
C GLY A 54 -25.57 -24.21 31.72
N LYS A 55 -25.95 -22.93 31.68
CA LYS A 55 -26.99 -22.38 30.80
C LYS A 55 -26.35 -21.33 29.87
N THR A 56 -26.91 -21.18 28.68
CA THR A 56 -26.57 -20.11 27.75
C THR A 56 -27.70 -19.09 27.68
N TYR A 57 -27.35 -17.83 27.87
CA TYR A 57 -28.23 -16.69 27.74
C TYR A 57 -27.88 -15.95 26.44
N GLU A 58 -28.87 -15.62 25.62
CA GLU A 58 -28.70 -14.97 24.35
C GLU A 58 -29.37 -13.58 24.36
N SER A 59 -28.71 -12.59 23.72
CA SER A 59 -29.37 -11.31 23.43
C SER A 59 -30.43 -11.48 22.34
N GLY A 60 -31.26 -10.47 22.15
CA GLY A 60 -31.99 -10.30 20.87
C GLY A 60 -31.03 -10.30 19.69
N GLU A 61 -31.55 -10.72 18.53
CA GLU A 61 -30.79 -10.65 17.26
C GLU A 61 -30.74 -9.21 16.79
N ALA A 62 -29.56 -8.77 16.34
CA ALA A 62 -29.35 -7.50 15.69
C ALA A 62 -28.71 -7.73 14.31
N ALA A 63 -28.90 -6.80 13.39
CA ALA A 63 -28.40 -6.91 12.04
C ALA A 63 -27.50 -5.71 11.68
N PHE A 64 -26.61 -5.93 10.75
CA PHE A 64 -25.84 -4.89 10.05
C PHE A 64 -25.62 -5.31 8.61
N THR A 65 -25.51 -4.35 7.71
CA THR A 65 -25.11 -4.58 6.33
C THR A 65 -23.67 -4.14 6.17
N THR A 66 -22.86 -4.97 5.54
CA THR A 66 -21.51 -4.56 5.16
C THR A 66 -21.57 -3.57 4.00
N ASP A 67 -20.67 -2.59 4.01
CA ASP A 67 -20.57 -1.62 2.91
C ASP A 67 -20.38 -2.35 1.57
N ALA A 68 -20.82 -1.69 0.49
CA ALA A 68 -20.49 -2.12 -0.85
C ALA A 68 -18.96 -2.06 -0.98
N GLY A 69 -18.30 -3.20 -0.87
CA GLY A 69 -16.86 -3.29 -0.94
C GLY A 69 -16.39 -2.81 -2.31
N ASP A 70 -15.68 -1.69 -2.32
CA ASP A 70 -15.03 -1.17 -3.52
C ASP A 70 -13.78 -1.99 -3.87
N GLY A 71 -13.97 -3.27 -4.16
CA GLY A 71 -12.93 -4.24 -4.45
C GLY A 71 -12.85 -5.37 -3.40
N PRO A 72 -12.17 -6.47 -3.68
CA PRO A 72 -12.05 -7.58 -2.75
C PRO A 72 -11.41 -7.09 -1.46
N GLY A 73 -12.19 -7.04 -0.39
CA GLY A 73 -11.70 -6.79 0.95
C GLY A 73 -10.60 -7.79 1.32
N PRO A 74 -9.74 -7.49 2.29
CA PRO A 74 -8.71 -8.42 2.73
C PRO A 74 -9.37 -9.74 3.14
N GLY A 75 -9.09 -10.79 2.37
CA GLY A 75 -9.58 -12.14 2.64
C GLY A 75 -9.17 -12.64 4.03
N PRO A 76 -9.82 -13.68 4.57
CA PRO A 76 -9.73 -14.12 5.97
C PRO A 76 -8.39 -14.71 6.42
N ASN A 77 -7.37 -14.64 5.62
CA ASN A 77 -5.97 -14.89 5.98
C ASN A 77 -5.10 -14.00 5.09
N PRO A 78 -4.23 -13.14 5.64
CA PRO A 78 -3.20 -12.55 4.82
C PRO A 78 -2.40 -13.71 4.23
N GLY A 79 -2.61 -13.97 2.94
CA GLY A 79 -1.85 -14.99 2.23
C GLY A 79 -0.37 -14.72 2.48
N LEU A 80 0.42 -15.77 2.68
CA LEU A 80 1.86 -15.61 2.75
C LEU A 80 2.32 -14.99 1.42
N THR A 81 3.09 -13.93 1.49
CA THR A 81 3.72 -13.38 0.29
C THR A 81 4.72 -14.38 -0.27
N LYS A 82 4.99 -14.29 -1.56
CA LYS A 82 5.96 -15.17 -2.23
C LYS A 82 7.35 -15.16 -1.56
N PHE A 83 7.71 -14.03 -0.92
CA PHE A 83 9.00 -13.85 -0.23
C PHE A 83 8.77 -13.25 1.16
N SER A 84 8.63 -14.10 2.16
CA SER A 84 8.34 -13.70 3.55
C SER A 84 9.42 -12.80 4.19
N GLY A 85 10.63 -12.82 3.65
CA GLY A 85 11.73 -11.94 4.10
C GLY A 85 11.73 -10.53 3.49
N TRP A 86 10.73 -10.17 2.67
CA TRP A 86 10.62 -8.86 2.04
C TRP A 86 9.54 -8.02 2.74
N PRO A 87 9.93 -7.08 3.63
CA PRO A 87 9.00 -6.30 4.44
C PRO A 87 7.99 -5.49 3.63
N GLU A 88 8.42 -4.96 2.48
CA GLU A 88 7.62 -4.11 1.60
C GLU A 88 6.57 -4.86 0.79
N LEU A 89 6.68 -6.17 0.64
CA LEU A 89 5.92 -6.92 -0.34
C LEU A 89 4.43 -7.01 0.03
N PRO A 90 3.50 -6.47 -0.82
CA PRO A 90 2.08 -6.68 -0.65
C PRO A 90 1.65 -8.12 -0.95
N VAL A 91 0.51 -8.52 -0.41
CA VAL A 91 -0.13 -9.79 -0.78
C VAL A 91 -0.69 -9.71 -2.19
N GLU A 92 -0.45 -10.74 -3.00
CA GLU A 92 -1.04 -10.83 -4.34
C GLU A 92 -2.57 -11.00 -4.26
N VAL A 93 -3.27 -10.18 -5.02
CA VAL A 93 -4.71 -10.36 -5.27
C VAL A 93 -4.85 -11.16 -6.56
N LYS A 94 -5.47 -12.34 -6.48
CA LYS A 94 -5.70 -13.21 -7.63
C LYS A 94 -6.96 -12.75 -8.37
N ASN A 95 -6.76 -12.11 -9.52
CA ASN A 95 -7.81 -11.81 -10.49
C ASN A 95 -7.24 -11.95 -11.91
N GLY A 96 -8.08 -11.83 -12.93
CA GLY A 96 -7.65 -11.94 -14.32
C GLY A 96 -6.94 -10.72 -14.88
N ASP A 97 -6.92 -9.59 -14.15
CA ASP A 97 -6.35 -8.31 -14.59
C ASP A 97 -4.91 -8.10 -14.13
N TYR A 98 -4.54 -8.61 -12.95
CA TYR A 98 -3.26 -8.28 -12.32
C TYR A 98 -2.14 -9.23 -12.69
N HIS A 99 -1.01 -8.64 -13.13
CA HIS A 99 0.24 -9.32 -13.43
C HIS A 99 1.33 -8.86 -12.46
N TYR A 100 2.07 -9.80 -11.89
CA TYR A 100 3.09 -9.53 -10.89
C TYR A 100 4.48 -9.84 -11.44
N ALA A 101 5.40 -8.89 -11.33
CA ALA A 101 6.81 -9.08 -11.66
C ALA A 101 7.71 -8.74 -10.47
N TYR A 102 8.71 -9.59 -10.23
CA TYR A 102 9.62 -9.52 -9.07
C TYR A 102 11.05 -9.30 -9.56
N HIS A 103 11.48 -8.05 -9.60
CA HIS A 103 12.78 -7.68 -10.12
C HIS A 103 13.87 -7.78 -9.06
N THR A 104 14.83 -8.67 -9.30
CA THR A 104 16.05 -8.81 -8.51
C THR A 104 17.27 -8.36 -9.32
N ILE A 105 18.40 -8.14 -8.65
CA ILE A 105 19.60 -7.61 -9.24
C ILE A 105 20.73 -8.60 -9.00
N SER A 106 21.20 -9.27 -10.06
CA SER A 106 22.23 -10.29 -9.97
C SER A 106 23.65 -9.73 -9.80
N ASP A 107 23.87 -8.50 -10.27
CA ASP A 107 25.16 -7.80 -10.25
C ASP A 107 25.36 -6.90 -9.02
N PHE A 108 24.44 -6.94 -8.08
CA PHE A 108 24.53 -6.18 -6.84
C PHE A 108 24.01 -6.99 -5.65
N LYS A 109 24.81 -7.07 -4.60
CA LYS A 109 24.46 -7.79 -3.38
C LYS A 109 24.40 -6.86 -2.19
N VAL A 110 23.46 -7.16 -1.28
CA VAL A 110 23.40 -6.61 0.08
C VAL A 110 23.71 -7.78 1.02
N GLY A 111 24.89 -7.73 1.64
CA GLY A 111 25.46 -8.91 2.32
C GLY A 111 25.67 -10.05 1.32
N ASN A 112 25.17 -11.23 1.61
CA ASN A 112 25.28 -12.44 0.77
C ASN A 112 24.10 -12.63 -0.20
N TYR A 113 23.10 -11.72 -0.21
CA TYR A 113 21.89 -11.87 -1.00
C TYR A 113 21.92 -10.95 -2.22
N ASN A 114 21.42 -11.42 -3.36
CA ASN A 114 21.14 -10.56 -4.50
C ASN A 114 20.12 -9.50 -4.06
N ALA A 115 20.43 -8.25 -4.36
CA ALA A 115 19.53 -7.16 -4.02
C ALA A 115 18.24 -7.27 -4.82
N ARG A 116 17.10 -7.06 -4.16
CA ARG A 116 15.82 -6.87 -4.85
C ARG A 116 15.73 -5.43 -5.35
N ASN A 117 15.25 -5.27 -6.57
CA ASN A 117 15.06 -3.95 -7.13
C ASN A 117 13.69 -3.41 -6.71
N TYR A 118 12.64 -4.01 -7.23
CA TYR A 118 11.24 -3.73 -6.85
C TYR A 118 10.34 -4.89 -7.29
N THR A 119 9.14 -4.90 -6.74
CA THR A 119 8.04 -5.73 -7.21
C THR A 119 6.95 -4.83 -7.75
N VAL A 120 6.31 -5.22 -8.85
CA VAL A 120 5.20 -4.48 -9.44
C VAL A 120 3.95 -5.37 -9.55
N CYS A 121 2.79 -4.78 -9.27
CA CYS A 121 1.49 -5.24 -9.72
C CYS A 121 1.05 -4.35 -10.89
N TYR A 122 0.82 -4.96 -12.04
CA TYR A 122 0.44 -4.29 -13.28
C TYR A 122 -0.95 -4.71 -13.73
N SER A 123 -1.81 -3.75 -14.07
CA SER A 123 -3.17 -3.97 -14.57
C SER A 123 -3.18 -4.06 -16.10
N ALA A 124 -3.70 -5.15 -16.63
CA ALA A 124 -3.93 -5.31 -18.07
C ALA A 124 -5.05 -4.37 -18.57
N GLU A 125 -6.09 -4.14 -17.78
CA GLU A 125 -7.21 -3.24 -18.10
C GLU A 125 -6.77 -1.77 -18.18
N ASN A 126 -5.94 -1.35 -17.21
CA ASN A 126 -5.44 0.02 -17.15
C ASN A 126 -4.18 0.24 -17.98
N HIS A 127 -3.53 -0.81 -18.50
CA HIS A 127 -2.21 -0.70 -19.14
C HIS A 127 -1.23 0.14 -18.29
N GLY A 128 -1.23 -0.10 -16.97
CA GLY A 128 -0.47 0.70 -16.02
C GLY A 128 -0.24 0.02 -14.68
N PRO A 129 0.76 0.50 -13.89
CA PRO A 129 1.04 -0.03 -12.57
C PRO A 129 -0.11 0.23 -11.61
N VAL A 130 -0.46 -0.76 -10.81
CA VAL A 130 -1.38 -0.63 -9.67
C VAL A 130 -0.57 -0.23 -8.43
N TRP A 131 0.56 -0.89 -8.21
CA TRP A 131 1.53 -0.51 -7.20
C TRP A 131 2.93 -1.03 -7.56
N VAL A 132 3.92 -0.37 -6.97
CA VAL A 132 5.33 -0.78 -6.97
C VAL A 132 5.82 -0.80 -5.53
N ALA A 133 6.43 -1.90 -5.10
CA ALA A 133 6.95 -2.08 -3.75
C ALA A 133 8.47 -2.23 -3.76
N ALA A 134 9.15 -1.52 -2.89
CA ALA A 134 10.62 -1.50 -2.86
C ALA A 134 11.19 -1.08 -1.49
N PRO A 135 12.42 -1.53 -1.15
CA PRO A 135 13.21 -0.90 -0.09
C PRO A 135 13.91 0.34 -0.64
N LEU A 136 13.86 1.48 0.03
CA LEU A 136 14.64 2.67 -0.26
C LEU A 136 15.82 2.75 0.72
N HIS A 137 17.04 2.89 0.18
CA HIS A 137 18.25 2.98 0.97
C HIS A 137 19.40 3.52 0.10
N ASN A 138 20.34 4.24 0.69
CA ASN A 138 21.48 4.84 -0.01
C ASN A 138 22.33 3.85 -0.82
N CYS A 139 22.36 2.58 -0.43
CA CYS A 139 23.12 1.57 -1.18
C CYS A 139 22.66 1.38 -2.62
N TYR A 140 21.43 1.79 -2.96
CA TYR A 140 20.88 1.72 -4.33
C TYR A 140 21.18 2.95 -5.18
N VAL A 141 21.75 4.00 -4.59
CA VAL A 141 21.91 5.30 -5.23
C VAL A 141 23.35 5.57 -5.63
N THR A 142 23.50 6.15 -6.82
CA THR A 142 24.72 6.81 -7.31
C THR A 142 24.29 7.99 -8.17
N LYS A 143 25.15 8.47 -9.06
CA LYS A 143 24.75 9.47 -10.06
C LYS A 143 23.69 8.87 -11.00
N SER A 144 22.60 9.60 -11.21
CA SER A 144 21.58 9.23 -12.19
C SER A 144 22.19 9.12 -13.58
N GLY A 145 21.72 8.15 -14.37
CA GLY A 145 22.14 7.94 -15.75
C GLY A 145 21.00 8.19 -16.74
N ASN A 146 21.28 7.97 -18.02
CA ASN A 146 20.29 8.10 -19.08
C ASN A 146 19.12 7.13 -18.86
N ARG A 147 17.90 7.59 -19.15
CA ARG A 147 16.68 6.80 -19.10
C ARG A 147 16.48 6.06 -20.42
N SER A 148 16.38 4.74 -20.36
CA SER A 148 16.09 3.91 -21.54
C SER A 148 14.82 3.11 -21.27
N TYR A 149 13.70 3.60 -21.79
CA TYR A 149 12.39 2.98 -21.60
C TYR A 149 12.23 1.74 -22.48
N SER A 150 11.68 0.67 -21.91
CA SER A 150 11.37 -0.58 -22.62
C SER A 150 10.22 -1.32 -21.95
N GLN A 151 9.69 -2.33 -22.64
CA GLN A 151 8.79 -3.29 -22.03
C GLN A 151 9.52 -4.12 -20.96
N ASP A 152 8.77 -4.50 -19.95
CA ASP A 152 9.19 -5.42 -18.91
C ASP A 152 9.09 -6.86 -19.46
N PRO A 153 10.19 -7.62 -19.48
CA PRO A 153 10.16 -8.99 -20.00
C PRO A 153 9.34 -9.95 -19.15
N ASP A 154 9.06 -9.63 -17.88
CA ASP A 154 8.35 -10.49 -16.94
C ASP A 154 6.82 -10.27 -16.98
N VAL A 155 6.34 -9.33 -17.81
CA VAL A 155 4.92 -9.02 -18.00
C VAL A 155 4.57 -9.16 -19.49
N PRO A 156 3.41 -9.72 -19.88
CA PRO A 156 3.05 -9.91 -21.28
C PRO A 156 3.16 -8.63 -22.11
N ALA A 157 3.86 -8.69 -23.25
CA ALA A 157 4.14 -7.53 -24.08
C ALA A 157 2.86 -6.87 -24.63
N GLY A 158 1.82 -7.65 -24.91
CA GLY A 158 0.56 -7.16 -25.48
C GLY A 158 -0.27 -6.24 -24.58
N ILE A 159 0.01 -6.25 -23.27
CA ILE A 159 -0.68 -5.37 -22.30
C ILE A 159 0.15 -4.15 -21.91
N GLN A 160 1.38 -4.04 -22.40
CA GLN A 160 2.28 -2.93 -22.12
C GLN A 160 2.34 -1.96 -23.31
N PRO A 161 2.71 -0.68 -23.09
CA PRO A 161 3.08 0.22 -24.18
C PRO A 161 4.17 -0.39 -25.08
N ALA A 162 4.02 -0.30 -26.41
CA ALA A 162 5.01 -0.77 -27.35
C ALA A 162 6.12 0.27 -27.62
N SER A 163 5.93 1.52 -27.21
CA SER A 163 6.89 2.61 -27.39
C SER A 163 6.78 3.64 -26.26
N LYS A 164 7.76 4.52 -26.19
CA LYS A 164 7.80 5.62 -25.19
C LYS A 164 6.89 6.81 -25.50
N SER A 165 6.12 6.79 -26.57
CA SER A 165 5.23 7.89 -26.96
C SER A 165 4.05 7.96 -26.00
N LEU A 166 3.92 9.06 -25.27
CA LEU A 166 2.81 9.33 -24.35
C LEU A 166 2.18 10.66 -24.73
N ALA A 167 0.84 10.68 -24.79
CA ALA A 167 0.08 11.87 -25.19
C ALA A 167 0.19 13.01 -24.15
N ASP A 168 0.25 14.24 -24.67
CA ASP A 168 0.09 15.43 -23.83
C ASP A 168 -1.25 15.43 -23.08
N PRO A 169 -1.32 16.01 -21.88
CA PRO A 169 -0.28 16.76 -21.16
C PRO A 169 0.49 15.91 -20.15
N TYR A 170 0.75 14.64 -20.44
CA TYR A 170 1.34 13.71 -19.46
C TYR A 170 2.83 13.45 -19.70
N ASN A 171 3.58 13.34 -18.61
CA ASN A 171 4.92 12.79 -18.56
C ASN A 171 4.90 11.31 -18.22
N LYS A 172 5.95 10.59 -18.59
CA LYS A 172 6.24 9.24 -18.12
C LYS A 172 6.67 9.30 -16.66
N GLY A 173 5.68 9.31 -15.77
CA GLY A 173 5.90 9.35 -14.32
C GLY A 173 6.34 7.99 -13.80
N HIS A 174 7.49 7.95 -13.14
CA HIS A 174 7.94 6.76 -12.45
C HIS A 174 7.12 6.58 -11.18
N MET A 175 6.75 5.33 -10.86
CA MET A 175 6.22 4.97 -9.54
C MET A 175 7.37 4.90 -8.54
N LEU A 176 8.42 4.17 -8.86
CA LEU A 176 9.70 4.18 -8.16
C LEU A 176 10.68 5.00 -8.98
N GLY A 177 11.21 6.07 -8.42
CA GLY A 177 12.00 7.07 -9.14
C GLY A 177 13.32 6.53 -9.71
N ASN A 178 13.77 7.15 -10.78
CA ASN A 178 15.00 6.74 -11.46
C ASN A 178 16.25 6.98 -10.59
N ARG A 179 16.20 7.97 -9.68
CA ARG A 179 17.31 8.28 -8.76
C ARG A 179 17.50 7.16 -7.74
N GLU A 180 16.42 6.67 -7.16
CA GLU A 180 16.44 5.63 -6.12
C GLU A 180 17.00 4.29 -6.62
N ARG A 181 17.14 4.11 -7.93
CA ARG A 181 17.64 2.89 -8.59
C ARG A 181 18.72 3.17 -9.60
N SER A 182 19.75 3.90 -9.18
CA SER A 182 20.79 4.40 -10.09
C SER A 182 22.14 3.68 -9.99
N ARG A 183 22.34 2.79 -9.02
CA ARG A 183 23.65 2.20 -8.72
C ARG A 183 24.23 1.33 -9.82
N THR A 184 23.44 0.46 -10.42
CA THR A 184 23.91 -0.41 -11.50
C THR A 184 23.16 -0.15 -12.81
N ALA A 185 23.71 -0.65 -13.92
CA ALA A 185 23.04 -0.57 -15.22
C ALA A 185 21.74 -1.38 -15.24
N VAL A 186 21.71 -2.51 -14.53
CA VAL A 186 20.51 -3.37 -14.39
C VAL A 186 19.41 -2.61 -13.64
N MET A 187 19.73 -1.98 -12.50
CA MET A 187 18.76 -1.16 -11.75
C MET A 187 18.15 -0.07 -12.62
N ARG A 188 19.01 0.71 -13.32
CA ARG A 188 18.57 1.81 -14.20
C ARG A 188 17.70 1.34 -15.36
N ARG A 189 17.99 0.17 -15.92
CA ARG A 189 17.17 -0.42 -16.99
C ARG A 189 15.81 -0.84 -16.45
N GLN A 190 15.76 -1.61 -15.34
CA GLN A 190 14.52 -2.13 -14.78
C GLN A 190 13.60 -1.00 -14.31
N VAL A 191 14.10 0.04 -13.66
CA VAL A 191 13.27 1.16 -13.19
C VAL A 191 12.64 1.94 -14.34
N CYS A 192 13.17 1.84 -15.58
CA CYS A 192 12.60 2.40 -16.79
C CYS A 192 11.70 1.44 -17.57
N TYR A 193 11.35 0.28 -17.04
CA TYR A 193 10.30 -0.56 -17.64
C TYR A 193 8.94 0.13 -17.60
N TYR A 194 8.14 -0.04 -18.65
CA TYR A 194 6.81 0.57 -18.71
C TYR A 194 5.89 0.12 -17.57
N THR A 195 6.16 -1.02 -16.97
CA THR A 195 5.43 -1.49 -15.78
C THR A 195 5.63 -0.61 -14.54
N ASN A 196 6.69 0.21 -14.50
CA ASN A 196 6.93 1.20 -13.45
C ASN A 196 6.50 2.62 -13.85
N ILE A 197 5.81 2.80 -14.97
CA ILE A 197 5.48 4.11 -15.54
C ILE A 197 3.97 4.32 -15.60
N ALA A 198 3.50 5.43 -15.03
CA ALA A 198 2.13 5.89 -15.13
C ALA A 198 2.06 7.28 -15.80
N PRO A 199 0.98 7.60 -16.53
CA PRO A 199 0.75 8.97 -16.96
C PRO A 199 0.63 9.92 -15.76
N GLN A 200 1.50 10.91 -15.66
CA GLN A 200 1.48 11.96 -14.63
C GLN A 200 1.44 13.34 -15.30
N HIS A 201 0.53 14.21 -14.86
CA HIS A 201 0.35 15.53 -15.47
C HIS A 201 1.64 16.36 -15.41
N SER A 202 2.13 16.78 -16.56
CA SER A 202 3.45 17.41 -16.70
C SER A 202 3.54 18.78 -16.02
N GLY A 203 2.46 19.57 -16.04
CA GLY A 203 2.47 20.94 -15.57
C GLY A 203 2.23 21.11 -14.07
N THR A 204 1.47 20.20 -13.44
CA THR A 204 0.99 20.37 -12.06
C THR A 204 1.49 19.30 -11.09
N PHE A 205 1.83 18.11 -11.60
CA PHE A 205 2.04 16.96 -10.75
C PHE A 205 3.49 16.43 -10.78
N ASN A 206 4.04 16.16 -11.97
CA ASN A 206 5.30 15.44 -12.15
C ASN A 206 6.56 16.29 -12.24
N THR A 207 6.47 17.58 -12.61
CA THR A 207 7.64 18.43 -12.81
C THR A 207 8.06 19.20 -11.58
N GLY A 208 9.24 19.78 -11.57
CA GLY A 208 9.77 20.56 -10.44
C GLY A 208 8.77 21.55 -9.87
N GLY A 209 8.45 21.40 -8.59
CA GLY A 209 7.37 22.09 -7.89
C GLY A 209 5.98 21.52 -8.13
N GLY A 210 5.82 20.41 -8.85
CA GLY A 210 4.58 19.65 -8.94
C GLY A 210 4.25 18.93 -7.63
N ALA A 211 2.99 18.63 -7.39
CA ALA A 211 2.54 18.06 -6.12
C ALA A 211 3.23 16.73 -5.79
N TRP A 212 3.36 15.84 -6.78
CA TRP A 212 4.05 14.56 -6.60
C TRP A 212 5.56 14.72 -6.41
N ASN A 213 6.20 15.58 -7.21
CA ASN A 213 7.62 15.87 -7.05
C ASN A 213 7.94 16.43 -5.65
N ASN A 214 7.09 17.34 -5.12
CA ASN A 214 7.26 17.86 -3.77
C ASN A 214 7.10 16.76 -2.70
N LEU A 215 6.26 15.74 -2.94
CA LEU A 215 6.15 14.58 -2.05
C LEU A 215 7.40 13.70 -2.14
N GLU A 216 7.90 13.40 -3.34
CA GLU A 216 9.13 12.64 -3.54
C GLU A 216 10.31 13.32 -2.83
N ASP A 217 10.46 14.65 -2.98
CA ASP A 217 11.49 15.43 -2.29
C ASP A 217 11.38 15.30 -0.75
N LEU A 218 10.17 15.31 -0.20
CA LEU A 218 9.96 15.08 1.23
C LEU A 218 10.35 13.65 1.63
N ILE A 219 9.92 12.64 0.87
CA ILE A 219 10.20 11.23 1.16
C ILE A 219 11.70 10.94 1.09
N ASP A 220 12.43 11.57 0.18
CA ASP A 220 13.89 11.45 0.12
C ASP A 220 14.56 11.83 1.44
N THR A 221 14.01 12.79 2.18
CA THR A 221 14.55 13.16 3.50
C THR A 221 14.43 12.04 4.55
N TYR A 222 13.64 11.00 4.31
CA TYR A 222 13.40 9.93 5.27
C TYR A 222 14.40 8.76 5.15
N TRP A 223 15.07 8.63 4.03
CA TRP A 223 15.99 7.50 3.75
C TRP A 223 17.33 7.91 3.16
N ASP A 224 17.41 9.06 2.48
CA ASP A 224 18.64 9.49 1.82
C ASP A 224 19.52 10.31 2.78
N SER A 225 20.66 9.76 3.16
CA SER A 225 21.60 10.41 4.06
C SER A 225 22.28 11.63 3.45
N THR A 226 22.15 11.86 2.14
CA THR A 226 22.62 13.10 1.50
C THR A 226 21.64 14.24 1.66
N GLU A 227 20.34 13.92 1.90
CA GLU A 227 19.27 14.90 2.12
C GLU A 227 19.03 15.16 3.61
N SER A 228 19.37 14.20 4.49
CA SER A 228 19.19 14.33 5.93
C SER A 228 20.27 13.59 6.74
N ALA A 229 20.89 14.26 7.68
CA ALA A 229 21.91 13.67 8.57
C ALA A 229 21.35 12.60 9.55
N ASN A 230 20.03 12.52 9.71
CA ASN A 230 19.38 11.65 10.69
C ASN A 230 18.85 10.34 10.09
N VAL A 231 19.14 10.06 8.84
CA VAL A 231 18.66 8.87 8.14
C VAL A 231 19.80 7.85 8.04
N GLY A 232 19.54 6.63 8.37
CA GLY A 232 20.54 5.58 8.30
C GLY A 232 19.97 4.19 8.15
N ASP A 233 18.66 4.09 7.91
CA ASP A 233 17.97 2.80 7.78
C ASP A 233 17.12 2.75 6.50
N THR A 234 16.66 1.55 6.19
CA THR A 234 15.81 1.29 5.03
C THR A 234 14.40 1.80 5.27
N LEU A 235 13.88 2.59 4.34
CA LEU A 235 12.47 2.89 4.23
C LEU A 235 11.82 1.86 3.28
N TYR A 236 10.88 1.08 3.78
CA TYR A 236 10.10 0.14 2.97
C TYR A 236 8.85 0.83 2.46
N VAL A 237 8.63 0.78 1.15
CA VAL A 237 7.56 1.54 0.51
C VAL A 237 6.68 0.69 -0.40
N VAL A 238 5.41 1.10 -0.48
CA VAL A 238 4.48 0.71 -1.55
C VAL A 238 3.95 1.98 -2.18
N VAL A 239 4.33 2.22 -3.42
CA VAL A 239 3.88 3.37 -4.22
C VAL A 239 2.77 2.89 -5.14
N GLY A 240 1.59 3.46 -5.04
CA GLY A 240 0.45 2.98 -5.80
C GLY A 240 -0.28 4.04 -6.59
N ALA A 241 -1.02 3.56 -7.59
CA ALA A 241 -1.88 4.34 -8.46
C ALA A 241 -3.33 3.86 -8.31
N TYR A 242 -4.27 4.80 -8.23
CA TYR A 242 -5.69 4.55 -8.08
C TYR A 242 -6.42 5.05 -9.31
N TYR A 243 -7.39 4.29 -9.81
CA TYR A 243 -8.03 4.55 -11.10
C TYR A 243 -9.53 4.83 -11.03
N LYS A 244 -10.12 4.82 -9.84
CA LYS A 244 -11.52 5.21 -9.63
C LYS A 244 -11.60 6.72 -9.32
N THR A 245 -12.78 7.31 -9.37
CA THR A 245 -12.95 8.72 -8.98
C THR A 245 -12.43 8.97 -7.57
N TRP A 246 -11.65 10.04 -7.41
CA TRP A 246 -11.06 10.42 -6.13
C TRP A 246 -11.26 11.90 -5.87
N THR A 247 -11.70 12.24 -4.66
CA THR A 247 -11.76 13.63 -4.16
C THR A 247 -10.87 13.70 -2.92
N ASP A 248 -9.92 14.63 -2.91
CA ASP A 248 -9.02 14.85 -1.78
C ASP A 248 -9.64 15.70 -0.67
N SER A 249 -8.89 15.88 0.42
CA SER A 249 -9.31 16.71 1.56
C SER A 249 -9.43 18.19 1.26
N TYR A 250 -8.99 18.64 0.09
CA TYR A 250 -9.08 20.03 -0.39
C TYR A 250 -10.21 20.24 -1.38
N GLY A 251 -10.98 19.19 -1.70
CA GLY A 251 -12.08 19.25 -2.66
C GLY A 251 -11.67 19.07 -4.12
N ASN A 252 -10.40 18.77 -4.42
CA ASN A 252 -9.98 18.49 -5.79
C ASN A 252 -10.43 17.09 -6.20
N THR A 253 -11.21 17.01 -7.28
CA THR A 253 -11.72 15.74 -7.80
C THR A 253 -11.03 15.38 -9.11
N ALA A 254 -10.50 14.17 -9.17
CA ALA A 254 -10.02 13.53 -10.38
C ALA A 254 -10.95 12.38 -10.76
N SER A 255 -11.35 12.32 -12.02
CA SER A 255 -12.18 11.24 -12.58
C SER A 255 -11.37 10.37 -13.53
N PRO A 256 -11.74 9.08 -13.69
CA PRO A 256 -11.06 8.17 -14.60
C PRO A 256 -10.94 8.72 -16.02
N LYS A 257 -9.74 8.63 -16.57
CA LYS A 257 -9.40 9.04 -17.95
C LYS A 257 -8.45 8.02 -18.56
N LYS A 258 -8.31 8.08 -19.88
CA LYS A 258 -7.30 7.31 -20.60
C LYS A 258 -6.43 8.26 -21.43
N ALA A 259 -5.18 7.88 -21.63
CA ALA A 259 -4.21 8.60 -22.47
C ALA A 259 -3.55 7.60 -23.43
N ALA A 260 -3.31 8.03 -24.66
CA ALA A 260 -2.54 7.20 -25.59
C ALA A 260 -1.09 7.05 -25.10
N PHE A 261 -0.66 5.84 -24.90
CA PHE A 261 0.69 5.50 -24.46
C PHE A 261 1.22 4.32 -25.24
N GLY A 262 2.15 4.56 -26.18
CA GLY A 262 2.82 3.52 -26.94
C GLY A 262 1.88 2.56 -27.69
N GLY A 263 0.77 3.04 -28.20
CA GLY A 263 -0.23 2.24 -28.90
C GLY A 263 -1.35 1.69 -28.02
N GLN A 264 -1.26 1.82 -26.70
CA GLN A 264 -2.31 1.43 -25.74
C GLN A 264 -3.11 2.66 -25.28
N GLN A 265 -4.32 2.43 -24.75
CA GLN A 265 -5.11 3.43 -24.05
C GLN A 265 -4.90 3.24 -22.54
N ALA A 266 -3.78 3.78 -22.02
CA ALA A 266 -3.42 3.65 -20.64
C ALA A 266 -4.35 4.45 -19.72
N GLY A 267 -4.74 3.87 -18.60
CA GLY A 267 -5.46 4.58 -17.54
C GLY A 267 -4.60 5.72 -16.98
N VAL A 268 -5.21 6.88 -16.79
CA VAL A 268 -4.59 7.98 -16.05
C VAL A 268 -5.00 7.84 -14.58
N PRO A 269 -4.08 7.60 -13.65
CA PRO A 269 -4.42 7.51 -12.25
C PRO A 269 -5.12 8.78 -11.75
N THR A 270 -6.12 8.63 -10.92
CA THR A 270 -6.86 9.74 -10.30
C THR A 270 -6.21 10.18 -8.99
N MET A 271 -5.50 9.26 -8.35
CA MET A 271 -4.78 9.47 -7.11
C MET A 271 -3.55 8.59 -7.09
N PHE A 272 -2.49 9.06 -6.47
CA PHE A 272 -1.30 8.29 -6.14
C PHE A 272 -1.14 8.24 -4.62
N TYR A 273 -0.58 7.13 -4.14
CA TYR A 273 -0.27 6.98 -2.72
C TYR A 273 1.15 6.47 -2.50
N TYR A 274 1.67 6.80 -1.33
CA TYR A 274 2.97 6.35 -0.85
C TYR A 274 2.76 5.76 0.56
N ALA A 275 2.70 4.43 0.69
CA ALA A 275 2.63 3.75 1.98
C ALA A 275 4.04 3.39 2.44
N MET A 276 4.37 3.63 3.72
CA MET A 276 5.72 3.59 4.24
C MET A 276 5.80 2.84 5.57
N LEU A 277 6.91 2.13 5.76
CA LEU A 277 7.29 1.46 7.00
C LEU A 277 8.79 1.65 7.26
N ARG A 278 9.18 2.02 8.49
CA ARG A 278 10.57 2.06 8.94
C ARG A 278 10.69 1.79 10.43
N THR A 279 11.92 1.64 10.93
CA THR A 279 12.21 1.68 12.36
C THR A 279 12.17 3.11 12.89
N ARG A 280 11.77 3.31 14.17
CA ARG A 280 11.85 4.61 14.84
C ARG A 280 13.29 5.05 15.04
N ASN A 281 14.17 4.09 15.38
CA ASN A 281 15.56 4.34 15.60
C ASN A 281 16.38 3.74 14.45
N ALA A 282 16.72 4.59 13.49
CA ALA A 282 17.52 4.21 12.33
C ALA A 282 18.90 3.62 12.68
N LYS A 283 19.42 3.87 13.87
CA LYS A 283 20.73 3.37 14.34
C LYS A 283 20.63 2.09 15.17
N SER A 284 19.45 1.52 15.31
CA SER A 284 19.26 0.30 16.11
C SER A 284 19.97 -0.93 15.53
N GLY A 285 20.20 -0.96 14.21
CA GLY A 285 20.70 -2.13 13.50
C GLY A 285 19.73 -3.32 13.51
N LYS A 286 18.50 -3.13 14.02
CA LYS A 286 17.49 -4.16 14.17
C LYS A 286 16.61 -4.22 12.93
N SER A 287 16.46 -5.40 12.35
CA SER A 287 15.55 -5.62 11.22
C SER A 287 14.10 -5.33 11.63
N VAL A 288 13.32 -4.66 10.76
CA VAL A 288 11.88 -4.42 10.96
C VAL A 288 11.09 -5.71 11.21
N LEU A 289 11.57 -6.85 10.71
CA LEU A 289 10.98 -8.18 10.93
C LEU A 289 11.07 -8.65 12.40
N ARG A 290 11.94 -8.01 13.20
CA ARG A 290 12.20 -8.37 14.61
C ARG A 290 11.84 -7.26 15.58
N CYS A 291 11.32 -6.14 15.07
CA CYS A 291 10.92 -5.01 15.89
C CYS A 291 9.59 -5.26 16.58
N SER A 292 9.42 -4.71 17.78
CA SER A 292 8.10 -4.57 18.38
C SER A 292 7.31 -3.46 17.67
N ARG A 293 6.02 -3.35 17.97
CA ARG A 293 5.16 -2.31 17.40
C ARG A 293 5.66 -0.89 17.70
N GLU A 294 6.15 -0.67 18.91
CA GLU A 294 6.65 0.61 19.42
C GLU A 294 7.98 1.02 18.76
N GLU A 295 8.74 0.06 18.25
CA GLU A 295 9.99 0.31 17.54
C GLU A 295 9.77 0.63 16.05
N LEU A 296 8.53 0.54 15.56
CA LEU A 296 8.17 0.75 14.17
C LEU A 296 7.34 2.03 13.96
N GLN A 297 7.40 2.56 12.75
CA GLN A 297 6.58 3.67 12.28
C GLN A 297 5.99 3.30 10.92
N CYS A 298 4.68 3.56 10.77
CA CYS A 298 3.98 3.51 9.49
C CYS A 298 3.31 4.85 9.23
N ALA A 299 3.20 5.23 7.97
CA ALA A 299 2.35 6.30 7.48
C ALA A 299 2.08 6.08 5.99
N ALA A 300 1.10 6.79 5.47
CA ALA A 300 0.90 6.91 4.03
C ALA A 300 0.59 8.36 3.67
N PHE A 301 0.94 8.74 2.43
CA PHE A 301 0.47 9.96 1.78
C PHE A 301 -0.47 9.58 0.64
N VAL A 302 -1.48 10.38 0.41
CA VAL A 302 -2.37 10.29 -0.74
C VAL A 302 -2.45 11.63 -1.44
N MET A 303 -2.21 11.63 -2.76
CA MET A 303 -2.17 12.82 -3.59
C MET A 303 -3.15 12.68 -4.75
N SER A 304 -4.19 13.54 -4.81
CA SER A 304 -5.05 13.63 -5.98
C SER A 304 -4.25 14.08 -7.19
N HIS A 305 -4.46 13.44 -8.34
CA HIS A 305 -3.84 13.88 -9.60
C HIS A 305 -4.38 15.23 -10.10
N ALA A 306 -5.47 15.73 -9.49
CA ALA A 306 -6.02 17.06 -9.74
C ALA A 306 -5.37 18.18 -8.90
N MET A 307 -4.40 17.85 -8.04
CA MET A 307 -3.67 18.86 -7.25
C MET A 307 -2.94 19.87 -8.11
N GLN A 308 -2.89 21.09 -7.63
CA GLN A 308 -2.24 22.19 -8.33
C GLN A 308 -0.73 22.20 -8.11
N LYS A 309 0.00 22.79 -9.07
CA LYS A 309 1.42 23.06 -8.91
C LYS A 309 1.70 23.88 -7.66
N GLY A 310 2.78 23.55 -6.95
CA GLY A 310 3.19 24.24 -5.73
C GLY A 310 2.62 23.62 -4.45
N HIS A 311 1.67 22.67 -4.54
CA HIS A 311 1.19 21.97 -3.36
C HIS A 311 2.36 21.23 -2.67
N LYS A 312 2.54 21.52 -1.38
CA LYS A 312 3.51 20.82 -0.53
C LYS A 312 2.79 19.82 0.35
N PRO A 313 3.38 18.64 0.58
CA PRO A 313 2.80 17.65 1.47
C PRO A 313 2.51 18.22 2.86
N SER A 314 1.37 17.87 3.42
CA SER A 314 0.90 18.34 4.71
C SER A 314 0.24 17.19 5.50
N ARG A 315 -0.14 17.47 6.75
CA ARG A 315 -0.91 16.53 7.57
C ARG A 315 -2.23 16.09 6.91
N SER A 316 -2.83 16.95 6.12
CA SER A 316 -4.11 16.66 5.43
C SER A 316 -3.94 15.63 4.31
N ASP A 317 -2.72 15.42 3.80
CA ASP A 317 -2.41 14.42 2.80
C ASP A 317 -2.05 13.07 3.42
N MET A 318 -1.85 13.03 4.75
CA MET A 318 -1.50 11.79 5.44
C MET A 318 -2.70 10.91 5.72
N ARG A 319 -2.45 9.62 5.71
CA ARG A 319 -3.39 8.55 6.08
C ARG A 319 -2.64 7.47 6.87
N SER A 320 -3.40 6.64 7.58
CA SER A 320 -2.85 5.37 8.05
C SER A 320 -2.66 4.41 6.87
N VAL A 321 -1.73 3.47 7.00
CA VAL A 321 -1.55 2.41 6.00
C VAL A 321 -2.84 1.59 5.84
N ALA A 322 -3.55 1.33 6.94
CA ALA A 322 -4.81 0.59 6.93
C ALA A 322 -5.93 1.31 6.14
N GLU A 323 -5.93 2.66 6.11
CA GLU A 323 -6.85 3.41 5.25
C GLU A 323 -6.52 3.21 3.77
N VAL A 324 -5.23 3.23 3.41
CA VAL A 324 -4.81 3.00 2.02
C VAL A 324 -5.02 1.54 1.61
N GLU A 325 -4.86 0.58 2.51
CA GLU A 325 -5.23 -0.83 2.27
C GLU A 325 -6.71 -0.97 1.90
N ARG A 326 -7.60 -0.28 2.64
CA ARG A 326 -9.04 -0.29 2.32
C ARG A 326 -9.37 0.36 0.97
N LEU A 327 -8.68 1.45 0.63
CA LEU A 327 -8.87 2.14 -0.64
C LEU A 327 -8.39 1.32 -1.83
N SER A 328 -7.22 0.71 -1.70
CA SER A 328 -6.56 -0.01 -2.78
C SER A 328 -7.04 -1.45 -2.95
N GLY A 329 -7.58 -2.04 -1.87
CA GLY A 329 -7.94 -3.47 -1.82
C GLY A 329 -6.74 -4.41 -1.63
N PHE A 330 -5.56 -3.90 -1.36
CA PHE A 330 -4.35 -4.68 -1.11
C PHE A 330 -3.94 -4.64 0.37
N GLN A 331 -3.19 -5.65 0.79
CA GLN A 331 -2.58 -5.69 2.12
C GLN A 331 -1.08 -5.42 2.01
N PHE A 332 -0.59 -4.46 2.79
CA PHE A 332 0.79 -4.02 2.81
C PHE A 332 1.51 -4.48 4.08
N PHE A 333 2.81 -4.62 3.99
CA PHE A 333 3.69 -4.93 5.14
C PHE A 333 3.26 -6.15 5.97
N THR A 334 2.57 -7.11 5.35
CA THR A 334 2.05 -8.31 6.05
C THR A 334 3.17 -9.22 6.55
N ASN A 335 4.37 -9.14 5.96
CA ASN A 335 5.57 -9.83 6.43
C ASN A 335 6.15 -9.24 7.72
N VAL A 336 5.62 -8.09 8.17
CA VAL A 336 6.00 -7.40 9.42
C VAL A 336 4.79 -7.39 10.36
N PRO A 337 4.57 -8.45 11.16
CA PRO A 337 3.33 -8.61 11.95
C PRO A 337 3.04 -7.47 12.91
N ASN A 338 4.10 -6.81 13.39
CA ASN A 338 4.02 -5.72 14.35
C ASN A 338 3.94 -4.34 13.71
N ALA A 339 3.81 -4.23 12.37
CA ALA A 339 3.70 -2.94 11.68
C ALA A 339 2.47 -2.16 12.19
N PRO A 340 2.63 -0.91 12.68
CA PRO A 340 1.53 -0.11 13.24
C PRO A 340 0.69 0.54 12.13
N LYS A 341 0.02 -0.29 11.32
CA LYS A 341 -0.69 0.14 10.10
C LYS A 341 -1.93 0.98 10.33
N ASP A 342 -2.53 0.87 11.49
CA ASP A 342 -3.79 1.51 11.92
C ASP A 342 -3.59 2.92 12.49
N THR A 343 -2.36 3.34 12.68
CA THR A 343 -2.01 4.63 13.28
C THR A 343 -0.80 5.27 12.61
N TYR A 344 -0.71 6.59 12.71
CA TYR A 344 0.45 7.38 12.33
C TYR A 344 0.53 8.65 13.18
N ASN A 345 1.71 9.22 13.28
CA ASN A 345 1.91 10.51 13.93
C ASN A 345 2.65 11.43 12.93
N PRO A 346 2.04 12.54 12.49
CA PRO A 346 2.66 13.47 11.55
C PRO A 346 4.04 13.98 12.00
N SER A 347 4.24 14.19 13.29
CA SER A 347 5.53 14.65 13.83
C SER A 347 6.67 13.67 13.62
N ASP A 348 6.37 12.36 13.52
CA ASP A 348 7.37 11.32 13.20
C ASP A 348 7.89 11.45 11.75
N TRP A 349 7.18 12.23 10.93
CA TRP A 349 7.43 12.45 9.49
C TRP A 349 7.68 13.93 9.17
N GLY A 350 7.99 14.76 10.18
CA GLY A 350 8.37 16.15 10.00
C GLY A 350 7.23 17.12 9.65
N LEU A 351 5.98 16.74 9.96
CA LEU A 351 4.77 17.51 9.67
C LEU A 351 3.98 17.92 10.93
#